data_8a1c3ee02437cd36019d624cb3bb6e01
#
_entry.id   8a1c3ee02437cd36019d624cb3bb6e01
#
_cell.length_a   1.000
_cell.length_b   1.000
_cell.length_c   1.000
_cell.angle_alpha   90.00
_cell.angle_beta   90.00
_cell.angle_gamma   90.00
#
_symmetry.space_group_name_H-M   'P 1'
#
loop_
_entity.id
_entity.type
_entity.pdbx_description
1 polymer ?
#
loop_
_entity_poly.entity_id
_entity_poly.type
_entity_poly.pdbx_seq_one_letter_code
_entity_poly.pdbx_strand_id
1 'polypeptide(L)'
;THTQSSAASDVYKRQVIVGIILFQSVLVAPAINKLINASDASIFLRYIWPKFFLIISIISLGSFVIVMIYSFQDFFKYLSFLSFLMMLVCYLITPSINEAKDSLNEQLWTVLHLSTIIITLATLILNILIIICWKSTD
;
A
#
# COMPACT_ATOMS: atom_id res chain seq x y z
N THR A 1 -19.55 11.58 -20.45
CA THR A 1 -19.60 12.37 -19.20
C THR A 1 -19.43 11.49 -17.95
N HIS A 2 -20.16 10.37 -17.78
CA HIS A 2 -20.01 9.49 -16.62
C HIS A 2 -18.67 8.75 -16.60
N THR A 3 -18.14 8.33 -17.73
CA THR A 3 -16.83 7.67 -17.86
C THR A 3 -15.67 8.60 -17.50
N GLN A 4 -15.72 9.88 -17.86
CA GLN A 4 -14.70 10.86 -17.50
C GLN A 4 -14.68 11.14 -15.98
N SER A 5 -15.84 11.21 -15.36
CA SER A 5 -15.94 11.40 -13.90
C SER A 5 -15.40 10.21 -13.13
N SER A 6 -15.64 8.98 -13.60
CA SER A 6 -15.12 7.76 -12.96
C SER A 6 -13.62 7.58 -13.19
N ALA A 7 -13.12 7.94 -14.38
CA ALA A 7 -11.67 7.97 -14.64
C ALA A 7 -10.95 8.94 -13.70
N ALA A 8 -11.46 10.17 -13.55
CA ALA A 8 -10.91 11.12 -12.59
C ALA A 8 -10.95 10.59 -11.15
N SER A 9 -12.04 9.94 -10.74
CA SER A 9 -12.17 9.32 -9.42
C SER A 9 -11.13 8.23 -9.18
N ASP A 10 -10.80 7.41 -10.17
CA ASP A 10 -9.77 6.38 -10.03
C ASP A 10 -8.37 7.00 -9.90
N VAL A 11 -8.05 8.00 -10.71
CA VAL A 11 -6.77 8.73 -10.61
C VAL A 11 -6.60 9.37 -9.24
N TYR A 12 -7.64 10.00 -8.68
CA TYR A 12 -7.58 10.57 -7.33
C TYR A 12 -7.31 9.51 -6.26
N LYS A 13 -7.95 8.34 -6.33
CA LYS A 13 -7.68 7.26 -5.38
C LYS A 13 -6.23 6.80 -5.41
N ARG A 14 -5.66 6.70 -6.61
CA ARG A 14 -4.24 6.32 -6.78
C ARG A 14 -3.29 7.39 -6.25
N GLN A 15 -3.60 8.66 -6.45
CA GLN A 15 -2.85 9.76 -5.87
C GLN A 15 -2.89 9.70 -4.33
N VAL A 16 -4.03 9.37 -3.75
CA VAL A 16 -4.17 9.17 -2.29
C VAL A 16 -3.30 7.99 -1.83
N ILE A 17 -3.31 6.86 -2.53
CA ILE A 17 -2.44 5.72 -2.21
C ILE A 17 -0.96 6.13 -2.23
N VAL A 18 -0.53 6.77 -3.32
CA VAL A 18 0.84 7.27 -3.46
C VAL A 18 1.20 8.23 -2.34
N GLY A 19 0.32 9.19 -2.05
CA GLY A 19 0.51 10.18 -0.97
C GLY A 19 0.64 9.54 0.41
N ILE A 20 -0.22 8.57 0.73
CA ILE A 20 -0.19 7.85 2.02
C ILE A 20 1.11 7.05 2.15
N ILE A 21 1.53 6.32 1.10
CA ILE A 21 2.77 5.54 1.13
C ILE A 21 3.99 6.46 1.31
N LEU A 22 4.07 7.54 0.54
CA LEU A 22 5.18 8.50 0.64
C LEU A 22 5.22 9.17 2.02
N PHE A 23 4.08 9.65 2.51
CA PHE A 23 3.99 10.29 3.82
C PHE A 23 4.45 9.34 4.93
N GLN A 24 3.93 8.12 4.95
CA GLN A 24 4.31 7.12 5.94
C GLN A 24 5.79 6.73 5.85
N SER A 25 6.30 6.51 4.64
CA SER A 25 7.66 5.99 4.44
C SER A 25 8.74 7.06 4.61
N VAL A 26 8.47 8.29 4.17
CA VAL A 26 9.49 9.37 4.14
C VAL A 26 9.46 10.23 5.41
N LEU A 27 8.28 10.42 6.01
CA LEU A 27 8.14 11.30 7.17
C LEU A 27 7.87 10.53 8.45
N VAL A 28 6.83 9.69 8.48
CA VAL A 28 6.36 9.08 9.74
C VAL A 28 7.35 8.03 10.26
N ALA A 29 7.73 7.06 9.44
CA ALA A 29 8.62 5.99 9.88
C ALA A 29 10.02 6.50 10.31
N PRO A 30 10.69 7.40 9.56
CA PRO A 30 11.95 7.98 10.03
C PRO A 30 11.80 8.84 11.29
N ALA A 31 10.70 9.61 11.41
CA ALA A 31 10.46 10.43 12.60
C ALA A 31 10.29 9.56 13.86
N ILE A 32 9.53 8.48 13.78
CA ILE A 32 9.35 7.53 14.88
C ILE A 32 10.70 6.95 15.31
N ASN A 33 11.46 6.44 14.35
CA ASN A 33 12.76 5.81 14.64
C ASN A 33 13.80 6.80 15.22
N LYS A 34 13.67 8.09 14.92
CA LYS A 34 14.61 9.13 15.37
C LYS A 34 14.21 9.77 16.71
N LEU A 35 12.91 9.94 16.97
CA LEU A 35 12.42 10.77 18.06
C LEU A 35 11.86 9.95 19.23
N ILE A 36 11.54 8.68 19.02
CA ILE A 36 10.87 7.81 19.99
C ILE A 36 11.86 6.68 20.38
N ASN A 37 11.87 6.31 21.66
CA ASN A 37 12.68 5.18 22.10
C ASN A 37 12.21 3.86 21.48
N ALA A 38 13.08 2.87 21.37
CA ALA A 38 12.82 1.62 20.65
C ALA A 38 11.60 0.83 21.18
N SER A 39 11.33 0.89 22.48
CA SER A 39 10.18 0.21 23.09
C SER A 39 8.86 0.83 22.64
N ASP A 40 8.72 2.15 22.80
CA ASP A 40 7.50 2.87 22.46
C ASP A 40 7.29 2.92 20.94
N ALA A 41 8.37 3.04 20.15
CA ALA A 41 8.35 2.95 18.71
C ALA A 41 7.79 1.59 18.25
N SER A 42 8.21 0.50 18.89
CA SER A 42 7.71 -0.85 18.59
C SER A 42 6.19 -0.96 18.83
N ILE A 43 5.69 -0.47 19.97
CA ILE A 43 4.26 -0.49 20.29
C ILE A 43 3.47 0.34 19.25
N PHE A 44 3.94 1.54 18.94
CA PHE A 44 3.30 2.42 17.98
C PHE A 44 3.24 1.82 16.58
N LEU A 45 4.36 1.25 16.09
CA LEU A 45 4.44 0.67 14.76
C LEU A 45 3.55 -0.57 14.62
N ARG A 46 3.46 -1.43 15.66
CA ARG A 46 2.54 -2.57 15.70
C ARG A 46 1.07 -2.15 15.59
N TYR A 47 0.73 -0.99 16.11
CA TYR A 47 -0.64 -0.45 16.01
C TYR A 47 -0.94 0.15 14.63
N ILE A 48 0.03 0.87 14.03
CA ILE A 48 -0.23 1.65 12.81
C ILE A 48 -0.08 0.84 11.52
N TRP A 49 0.89 -0.09 11.45
CA TRP A 49 1.16 -0.84 10.22
C TRP A 49 -0.01 -1.66 9.70
N PRO A 50 -0.74 -2.45 10.51
CA PRO A 50 -1.90 -3.18 10.02
C PRO A 50 -2.97 -2.26 9.42
N LYS A 51 -3.22 -1.11 10.08
CA LYS A 51 -4.18 -0.12 9.62
C LYS A 51 -3.76 0.54 8.31
N PHE A 52 -2.47 0.87 8.20
CA PHE A 52 -1.89 1.41 6.98
C PHE A 52 -2.10 0.45 5.78
N PHE A 53 -1.74 -0.81 5.91
CA PHE A 53 -1.95 -1.80 4.85
C PHE A 53 -3.42 -2.02 4.53
N LEU A 54 -4.28 -2.08 5.55
CA LEU A 54 -5.71 -2.26 5.38
C LEU A 54 -6.36 -1.07 4.65
N ILE A 55 -6.02 0.16 5.02
CA ILE A 55 -6.55 1.36 4.37
C ILE A 55 -6.18 1.39 2.89
N ILE A 56 -4.91 1.15 2.55
CA ILE A 56 -4.47 1.12 1.15
C ILE A 56 -5.13 -0.03 0.39
N SER A 57 -5.29 -1.19 1.02
CA SER A 57 -5.99 -2.33 0.43
C SER A 57 -7.45 -1.98 0.08
N ILE A 58 -8.18 -1.33 0.99
CA ILE A 58 -9.57 -0.90 0.77
C ILE A 58 -9.65 0.12 -0.37
N ILE A 59 -8.76 1.11 -0.41
CA ILE A 59 -8.74 2.11 -1.49
C ILE A 59 -8.43 1.44 -2.83
N SER A 60 -7.46 0.50 -2.86
CA SER A 60 -7.10 -0.26 -4.05
C SER A 60 -8.23 -1.16 -4.54
N LEU A 61 -8.99 -1.78 -3.63
CA LEU A 61 -10.18 -2.55 -3.96
C LEU A 61 -11.26 -1.65 -4.57
N GLY A 62 -11.48 -0.46 -4.00
CA GLY A 62 -12.40 0.53 -4.56
C GLY A 62 -12.00 0.98 -5.97
N SER A 63 -10.71 1.16 -6.22
CA SER A 63 -10.19 1.44 -7.57
C SER A 63 -10.44 0.26 -8.52
N PHE A 64 -10.17 -0.96 -8.10
CA PHE A 64 -10.44 -2.16 -8.90
C PHE A 64 -11.92 -2.29 -9.28
N VAL A 65 -12.84 -2.09 -8.33
CA VAL A 65 -14.29 -2.14 -8.58
C VAL A 65 -14.72 -1.09 -9.61
N ILE A 66 -14.20 0.13 -9.54
CA ILE A 66 -14.49 1.18 -10.52
C ILE A 66 -14.01 0.77 -11.92
N VAL A 67 -12.77 0.30 -12.02
CA VAL A 67 -12.19 -0.13 -13.29
C VAL A 67 -12.98 -1.30 -13.91
N MET A 68 -13.52 -2.20 -13.06
CA MET A 68 -14.38 -3.30 -13.51
C MET A 68 -15.73 -2.82 -14.03
N ILE A 69 -16.41 -1.91 -13.31
CA ILE A 69 -17.75 -1.43 -13.66
C ILE A 69 -17.73 -0.63 -14.97
N TYR A 70 -16.72 0.23 -15.14
CA TYR A 70 -16.64 1.13 -16.29
C TYR A 70 -15.89 0.57 -17.50
N SER A 71 -15.59 -0.73 -17.49
CA SER A 71 -15.02 -1.48 -18.62
C SER A 71 -13.76 -0.87 -19.23
N PHE A 72 -12.88 -0.31 -18.39
CA PHE A 72 -11.57 0.13 -18.83
C PHE A 72 -10.72 -1.03 -19.37
N GLN A 73 -9.59 -0.72 -20.03
CA GLN A 73 -8.70 -1.72 -20.58
C GLN A 73 -8.31 -2.78 -19.54
N ASP A 74 -8.24 -4.03 -19.95
CA ASP A 74 -7.96 -5.17 -19.06
C ASP A 74 -6.63 -5.00 -18.31
N PHE A 75 -5.66 -4.35 -18.92
CA PHE A 75 -4.39 -4.01 -18.28
C PHE A 75 -4.58 -3.27 -16.94
N PHE A 76 -5.43 -2.24 -16.89
CA PHE A 76 -5.70 -1.50 -15.66
C PHE A 76 -6.46 -2.32 -14.61
N LYS A 77 -7.30 -3.25 -15.04
CA LYS A 77 -8.00 -4.19 -14.14
C LYS A 77 -7.01 -5.08 -13.41
N TYR A 78 -6.07 -5.70 -14.15
CA TYR A 78 -5.05 -6.55 -13.55
C TYR A 78 -4.12 -5.79 -12.60
N LEU A 79 -3.67 -4.61 -12.97
CA LEU A 79 -2.79 -3.80 -12.12
C LEU A 79 -3.51 -3.32 -10.84
N SER A 80 -4.78 -2.95 -10.94
CA SER A 80 -5.60 -2.55 -9.78
C SER A 80 -5.80 -3.70 -8.81
N PHE A 81 -6.12 -4.88 -9.34
CA PHE A 81 -6.25 -6.09 -8.55
C PHE A 81 -4.94 -6.51 -7.90
N LEU A 82 -3.84 -6.41 -8.64
CA LEU A 82 -2.51 -6.68 -8.10
C LEU A 82 -2.16 -5.74 -6.95
N SER A 83 -2.42 -4.43 -7.09
CA SER A 83 -2.22 -3.45 -6.01
C SER A 83 -3.02 -3.81 -4.75
N PHE A 84 -4.27 -4.23 -4.90
CA PHE A 84 -5.10 -4.71 -3.80
C PHE A 84 -4.50 -5.95 -3.13
N LEU A 85 -4.13 -6.97 -3.91
CA LEU A 85 -3.56 -8.21 -3.38
C LEU A 85 -2.24 -7.98 -2.64
N MET A 86 -1.37 -7.14 -3.19
CA MET A 86 -0.08 -6.81 -2.57
C MET A 86 -0.26 -6.21 -1.17
N MET A 87 -1.18 -5.28 -1.02
CA MET A 87 -1.45 -4.66 0.29
C MET A 87 -2.21 -5.60 1.25
N LEU A 88 -3.10 -6.42 0.72
CA LEU A 88 -3.77 -7.46 1.52
C LEU A 88 -2.77 -8.48 2.06
N VAL A 89 -1.80 -8.91 1.25
CA VAL A 89 -0.73 -9.82 1.69
C VAL A 89 0.11 -9.16 2.79
N CYS A 90 0.49 -7.90 2.66
CA CYS A 90 1.21 -7.16 3.72
C CYS A 90 0.41 -7.13 5.02
N TYR A 91 -0.90 -6.88 4.94
CA TYR A 91 -1.78 -6.91 6.11
C TYR A 91 -1.81 -8.29 6.78
N LEU A 92 -1.95 -9.36 5.99
CA LEU A 92 -2.01 -10.74 6.50
C LEU A 92 -0.67 -11.23 7.08
N ILE A 93 0.45 -10.74 6.60
CA ILE A 93 1.79 -11.08 7.12
C ILE A 93 2.10 -10.35 8.44
N THR A 94 1.47 -9.23 8.71
CA THR A 94 1.79 -8.38 9.87
C THR A 94 1.78 -9.13 11.21
N PRO A 95 0.81 -10.01 11.53
CA PRO A 95 0.85 -10.79 12.77
C PRO A 95 2.10 -11.67 12.88
N SER A 96 2.51 -12.30 11.77
CA SER A 96 3.70 -13.15 11.74
C SER A 96 5.00 -12.35 11.95
N ILE A 97 5.05 -11.11 11.47
CA ILE A 97 6.17 -10.19 11.75
C ILE A 97 6.27 -9.90 13.25
N ASN A 98 5.14 -9.63 13.88
CA ASN A 98 5.08 -9.36 15.31
C ASN A 98 5.50 -10.59 16.13
N GLU A 99 4.99 -11.77 15.78
CA GLU A 99 5.35 -13.05 16.42
C GLU A 99 6.84 -13.36 16.27
N ALA A 100 7.42 -13.17 15.07
CA ALA A 100 8.84 -13.37 14.84
C ALA A 100 9.70 -12.44 15.70
N LYS A 101 9.26 -11.20 15.92
CA LYS A 101 9.93 -10.24 16.80
C LYS A 101 9.85 -10.66 18.27
N ASP A 102 8.68 -11.11 18.71
CA ASP A 102 8.43 -11.51 20.09
C ASP A 102 9.17 -12.82 20.46
N SER A 103 9.29 -13.72 19.50
CA SER A 103 10.06 -14.96 19.65
C SER A 103 11.58 -14.80 19.48
N LEU A 104 12.06 -13.57 19.27
CA LEU A 104 13.48 -13.25 19.01
C LEU A 104 14.06 -13.97 17.78
N ASN A 105 13.20 -14.34 16.82
CA ASN A 105 13.62 -14.93 15.55
C ASN A 105 13.99 -13.82 14.56
N GLU A 106 15.19 -13.28 14.72
CA GLU A 106 15.68 -12.14 13.92
C GLU A 106 15.76 -12.45 12.42
N GLN A 107 16.03 -13.70 12.04
CA GLN A 107 16.09 -14.09 10.63
C GLN A 107 14.70 -14.03 9.99
N LEU A 108 13.70 -14.66 10.61
CA LEU A 108 12.33 -14.65 10.11
C LEU A 108 11.74 -13.23 10.11
N TRP A 109 11.97 -12.47 11.17
CA TRP A 109 11.55 -11.08 11.27
C TRP A 109 12.13 -10.24 10.13
N THR A 110 13.44 -10.35 9.86
CA THR A 110 14.11 -9.59 8.81
C THR A 110 13.52 -9.91 7.42
N VAL A 111 13.34 -11.20 7.11
CA VAL A 111 12.79 -11.63 5.82
C VAL A 111 11.37 -11.11 5.63
N LEU A 112 10.49 -11.28 6.61
CA LEU A 112 9.09 -10.84 6.51
C LEU A 112 9.00 -9.31 6.45
N HIS A 113 9.80 -8.59 7.24
CA HIS A 113 9.82 -7.14 7.25
C HIS A 113 10.33 -6.55 5.93
N LEU A 114 11.43 -7.07 5.40
CA LEU A 114 11.94 -6.66 4.09
C LEU A 114 10.94 -6.98 2.96
N SER A 115 10.26 -8.11 3.04
CA SER A 115 9.22 -8.46 2.07
C SER A 115 8.10 -7.42 2.03
N THR A 116 7.62 -6.96 3.18
CA THR A 116 6.59 -5.90 3.22
C THR A 116 7.11 -4.56 2.69
N ILE A 117 8.36 -4.21 2.93
CA ILE A 117 8.98 -3.00 2.37
C ILE A 117 9.02 -3.08 0.85
N ILE A 118 9.50 -4.19 0.30
CA ILE A 118 9.60 -4.41 -1.16
C ILE A 118 8.22 -4.37 -1.81
N ILE A 119 7.24 -5.06 -1.22
CA ILE A 119 5.85 -5.07 -1.73
C ILE A 119 5.24 -3.67 -1.69
N THR A 120 5.46 -2.91 -0.61
CA THR A 120 4.96 -1.54 -0.49
C THR A 120 5.59 -0.62 -1.53
N LEU A 121 6.91 -0.73 -1.75
CA LEU A 121 7.60 0.03 -2.79
C LEU A 121 7.10 -0.35 -4.19
N ALA A 122 6.92 -1.63 -4.46
CA ALA A 122 6.35 -2.11 -5.73
C ALA A 122 4.92 -1.58 -5.94
N THR A 123 4.09 -1.55 -4.89
CA THR A 123 2.74 -0.96 -4.94
C THR A 123 2.79 0.53 -5.25
N LEU A 124 3.74 1.27 -4.64
CA LEU A 124 3.96 2.69 -4.93
C LEU A 124 4.29 2.91 -6.42
N ILE A 125 5.28 2.20 -6.93
CA ILE A 125 5.71 2.29 -8.33
C ILE A 125 4.55 1.92 -9.27
N LEU A 126 3.84 0.85 -8.99
CA LEU A 126 2.70 0.38 -9.77
C LEU A 126 1.60 1.44 -9.87
N ASN A 127 1.24 2.08 -8.76
CA ASN A 127 0.21 3.14 -8.78
C ASN A 127 0.69 4.40 -9.51
N ILE A 128 1.97 4.78 -9.41
CA ILE A 128 2.55 5.88 -10.20
C ILE A 128 2.50 5.55 -11.69
N LEU A 129 2.90 4.35 -12.10
CA LEU A 129 2.86 3.92 -13.50
C LEU A 129 1.44 3.96 -14.06
N ILE A 130 0.45 3.51 -13.29
CA ILE A 130 -0.96 3.58 -13.73
C ILE A 130 -1.38 5.03 -13.94
N ILE A 131 -1.04 5.95 -13.03
CA ILE A 131 -1.37 7.37 -13.19
C ILE A 131 -0.75 7.95 -14.47
N ILE A 132 0.51 7.62 -14.76
CA ILE A 132 1.22 8.10 -15.95
C ILE A 132 0.61 7.51 -17.22
N CYS A 133 0.39 6.20 -17.25
CA CYS A 133 -0.19 5.52 -18.42
C CYS A 133 -1.63 5.97 -18.69
N TRP A 134 -2.40 6.25 -17.64
CA TRP A 134 -3.76 6.75 -17.77
C TRP A 134 -3.83 8.09 -18.51
N LYS A 135 -2.89 8.98 -18.19
CA LYS A 135 -2.79 10.31 -18.81
C LYS A 135 -2.37 10.26 -20.29
N SER A 136 -1.71 9.18 -20.71
CA SER A 136 -1.25 9.03 -22.10
C SER A 136 -2.30 8.42 -23.05
N THR A 137 -3.45 8.00 -22.53
CA THR A 137 -4.56 7.41 -23.32
C THR A 137 -5.68 8.42 -23.66
N ASP A 138 -5.58 9.65 -23.19
CA ASP A 138 -6.46 10.77 -23.55
C ASP A 138 -5.82 11.57 -24.70
#